data_481e4af49fa246308895e5d4bb9c1020
#
_entry.id   481e4af49fa246308895e5d4bb9c1020
#
_cell.length_a   1.000
_cell.length_b   1.000
_cell.length_c   1.000
_cell.angle_alpha   90.00
_cell.angle_beta   90.00
_cell.angle_gamma   90.00
#
_symmetry.space_group_name_H-M   'P 1'
#
loop_
_entity.id
_entity.type
_entity.pdbx_description
1 polymer ?
#
loop_
_entity_poly.entity_id
_entity_poly.type
_entity_poly.pdbx_seq_one_letter_code
_entity_poly.pdbx_strand_id
1 'polypeptide(L)'
;MKQKILWKIKLKTKDLIYAIKKMEKPKASITTLFIAVLIFSIFIFSGGVFAALEKPLALLPSSTGWTFIYRGNINAQTLSESLVSAFLYLIGVLGLYLLYRSIKTAYRPREAYIMLIIGFTITIISVYYLIVLLQQKISG
;
A
#
# COMPACT_ATOMS: atom_id res chain seq x y z
N MET A 1 -55.70 -26.29 -3.62
CA MET A 1 -54.70 -25.95 -2.61
C MET A 1 -53.24 -26.04 -3.14
N LYS A 2 -52.88 -27.09 -3.89
CA LYS A 2 -51.49 -27.27 -4.45
C LYS A 2 -51.03 -26.17 -5.41
N GLN A 3 -51.86 -25.59 -6.24
CA GLN A 3 -51.46 -24.56 -7.19
C GLN A 3 -51.02 -23.23 -6.53
N LYS A 4 -51.67 -22.83 -5.41
CA LYS A 4 -51.28 -21.61 -4.67
C LYS A 4 -49.88 -21.74 -4.01
N ILE A 5 -49.50 -22.94 -3.59
CA ILE A 5 -48.22 -23.23 -2.97
C ILE A 5 -47.11 -23.18 -4.04
N LEU A 6 -47.32 -23.80 -5.18
CA LEU A 6 -46.39 -23.77 -6.32
C LEU A 6 -46.13 -22.34 -6.84
N TRP A 7 -47.17 -21.52 -6.87
CA TRP A 7 -47.05 -20.12 -7.31
C TRP A 7 -46.23 -19.28 -6.29
N LYS A 8 -46.42 -19.47 -4.97
CA LYS A 8 -45.63 -18.82 -3.93
C LYS A 8 -44.14 -19.23 -3.96
N ILE A 9 -43.87 -20.49 -4.22
CA ILE A 9 -42.48 -20.99 -4.37
C ILE A 9 -41.84 -20.38 -5.59
N LYS A 10 -42.53 -20.28 -6.71
CA LYS A 10 -42.05 -19.70 -7.98
C LYS A 10 -41.76 -18.20 -7.87
N LEU A 11 -42.54 -17.47 -7.05
CA LEU A 11 -42.30 -16.07 -6.74
C LEU A 11 -41.02 -15.93 -5.88
N LYS A 12 -40.93 -16.70 -4.81
CA LYS A 12 -39.80 -16.64 -3.88
C LYS A 12 -38.47 -17.02 -4.55
N THR A 13 -38.48 -17.96 -5.49
CA THR A 13 -37.30 -18.30 -6.29
C THR A 13 -36.94 -17.21 -7.30
N LYS A 14 -37.91 -16.51 -7.89
CA LYS A 14 -37.65 -15.35 -8.77
C LYS A 14 -37.04 -14.19 -7.98
N ASP A 15 -37.55 -13.91 -6.78
CA ASP A 15 -37.00 -12.85 -5.92
C ASP A 15 -35.56 -13.18 -5.46
N LEU A 16 -35.29 -14.45 -5.13
CA LEU A 16 -33.94 -14.92 -4.82
C LEU A 16 -32.99 -14.80 -6.03
N ILE A 17 -33.43 -15.22 -7.20
CA ILE A 17 -32.62 -15.09 -8.43
C ILE A 17 -32.38 -13.62 -8.77
N TYR A 18 -33.38 -12.74 -8.54
CA TYR A 18 -33.24 -11.29 -8.75
C TYR A 18 -32.29 -10.66 -7.73
N ALA A 19 -32.34 -11.09 -6.45
CA ALA A 19 -31.42 -10.67 -5.41
C ALA A 19 -29.98 -11.12 -5.69
N ILE A 20 -29.78 -12.34 -6.17
CA ILE A 20 -28.48 -12.89 -6.58
C ILE A 20 -27.94 -12.16 -7.82
N LYS A 21 -28.79 -11.82 -8.78
CA LYS A 21 -28.45 -11.09 -10.00
C LYS A 21 -28.17 -9.60 -9.72
N LYS A 22 -28.79 -9.04 -8.67
CA LYS A 22 -28.57 -7.67 -8.19
C LYS A 22 -27.28 -7.56 -7.34
N MET A 23 -26.73 -8.67 -6.86
CA MET A 23 -25.35 -8.76 -6.43
C MET A 23 -24.45 -8.77 -7.68
N GLU A 24 -24.56 -7.75 -8.52
CA GLU A 24 -23.51 -7.46 -9.49
C GLU A 24 -22.23 -7.40 -8.70
N LYS A 25 -21.32 -8.34 -8.99
CA LYS A 25 -19.94 -8.28 -8.49
C LYS A 25 -19.47 -6.86 -8.74
N PRO A 26 -19.05 -6.11 -7.74
CA PRO A 26 -18.52 -4.79 -7.97
C PRO A 26 -17.47 -4.97 -9.07
N LYS A 27 -17.69 -4.38 -10.23
CA LYS A 27 -16.68 -4.33 -11.28
C LYS A 27 -15.54 -3.57 -10.61
N ALA A 28 -14.59 -4.34 -10.03
CA ALA A 28 -13.41 -3.74 -9.46
C ALA A 28 -12.80 -2.92 -10.59
N SER A 29 -12.90 -1.60 -10.47
CA SER A 29 -12.30 -0.70 -11.44
C SER A 29 -10.82 -1.09 -11.53
N ILE A 30 -10.25 -1.10 -12.72
CA ILE A 30 -8.83 -1.35 -12.94
C ILE A 30 -7.99 -0.51 -11.97
N THR A 31 -8.45 0.69 -11.66
CA THR A 31 -7.86 1.58 -10.65
C THR A 31 -7.86 0.98 -9.25
N THR A 32 -8.95 0.35 -8.82
CA THR A 32 -9.04 -0.29 -7.49
C THR A 32 -8.08 -1.47 -7.39
N LEU A 33 -8.00 -2.28 -8.46
CA LEU A 33 -7.06 -3.39 -8.52
C LEU A 33 -5.61 -2.89 -8.47
N PHE A 34 -5.29 -1.83 -9.21
CA PHE A 34 -3.97 -1.23 -9.21
C PHE A 34 -3.56 -0.72 -7.82
N ILE A 35 -4.47 -0.02 -7.11
CA ILE A 35 -4.22 0.47 -5.75
C ILE A 35 -4.01 -0.71 -4.79
N ALA A 36 -4.80 -1.77 -4.90
CA ALA A 36 -4.65 -2.95 -4.06
C ALA A 36 -3.29 -3.64 -4.25
N VAL A 37 -2.86 -3.83 -5.51
CA VAL A 37 -1.54 -4.39 -5.84
C VAL A 37 -0.42 -3.50 -5.31
N LEU A 38 -0.56 -2.18 -5.42
CA LEU A 38 0.43 -1.21 -4.95
C LEU A 38 0.59 -1.27 -3.42
N ILE A 39 -0.51 -1.27 -2.67
CA ILE A 39 -0.50 -1.40 -1.20
C ILE A 39 0.14 -2.73 -0.80
N PHE A 40 -0.21 -3.82 -1.47
CA PHE A 40 0.35 -5.14 -1.20
C PHE A 40 1.86 -5.18 -1.48
N SER A 41 2.32 -4.56 -2.56
CA SER A 41 3.74 -4.44 -2.87
C SER A 41 4.50 -3.66 -1.80
N ILE A 42 3.97 -2.51 -1.36
CA ILE A 42 4.58 -1.73 -0.28
C ILE A 42 4.66 -2.55 1.00
N PHE A 43 3.61 -3.30 1.35
CA PHE A 43 3.60 -4.19 2.52
C PHE A 43 4.72 -5.23 2.45
N ILE A 44 4.93 -5.87 1.30
CA ILE A 44 6.01 -6.85 1.12
C ILE A 44 7.38 -6.18 1.24
N PHE A 45 7.62 -5.09 0.51
CA PHE A 45 8.92 -4.42 0.47
C PHE A 45 9.31 -3.74 1.80
N SER A 46 8.34 -3.32 2.60
CA SER A 46 8.60 -2.76 3.94
C SER A 46 8.97 -3.81 4.98
N GLY A 47 8.93 -5.11 4.63
CA GLY A 47 9.15 -6.20 5.59
C GLY A 47 7.91 -6.56 6.39
N GLY A 48 6.71 -6.20 5.91
CA GLY A 48 5.44 -6.51 6.56
C GLY A 48 5.19 -8.00 6.75
N VAL A 49 5.71 -8.85 5.85
CA VAL A 49 5.64 -10.32 5.98
C VAL A 49 6.42 -10.79 7.21
N PHE A 50 7.64 -10.26 7.41
CA PHE A 50 8.46 -10.56 8.58
C PHE A 50 7.78 -10.09 9.87
N ALA A 51 7.25 -8.86 9.86
CA ALA A 51 6.51 -8.31 11.01
C ALA A 51 5.26 -9.13 11.38
N ALA A 52 4.59 -9.72 10.40
CA ALA A 52 3.40 -10.55 10.61
C ALA A 52 3.74 -11.95 11.17
N LEU A 53 4.84 -12.54 10.74
CA LEU A 53 5.25 -13.90 11.12
C LEU A 53 5.98 -13.96 12.47
N GLU A 54 6.95 -13.09 12.68
CA GLU A 54 7.86 -13.14 13.83
C GLU A 54 7.44 -12.25 15.00
N LYS A 55 6.41 -11.38 14.83
CA LYS A 55 5.96 -10.42 15.85
C LYS A 55 7.14 -9.68 16.51
N PRO A 56 7.97 -9.01 15.74
CA PRO A 56 9.18 -8.39 16.25
C PRO A 56 8.87 -7.31 17.29
N LEU A 57 9.81 -7.06 18.17
CA LEU A 57 9.73 -5.95 19.13
C LEU A 57 9.62 -4.62 18.38
N ALA A 58 8.81 -3.71 18.93
CA ALA A 58 8.65 -2.39 18.35
C ALA A 58 9.94 -1.56 18.46
N LEU A 59 10.66 -1.70 19.58
CA LEU A 59 11.90 -1.01 19.88
C LEU A 59 12.87 -1.98 20.55
N LEU A 60 14.16 -1.80 20.31
CA LEU A 60 15.21 -2.59 20.92
C LEU A 60 15.89 -1.81 22.06
N PRO A 61 16.08 -2.42 23.24
CA PRO A 61 16.91 -1.82 24.28
C PRO A 61 18.38 -1.80 23.81
N SER A 62 19.01 -0.63 23.90
CA SER A 62 20.43 -0.43 23.62
C SER A 62 21.11 0.13 24.85
N SER A 63 22.45 -0.01 24.95
CA SER A 63 23.24 0.55 26.02
C SER A 63 23.12 2.07 26.22
N THR A 64 22.72 2.78 25.14
CA THR A 64 22.53 4.24 25.12
C THR A 64 21.07 4.66 25.10
N GLY A 65 20.09 3.73 25.22
CA GLY A 65 18.66 4.02 25.16
C GLY A 65 17.89 3.05 24.26
N TRP A 66 16.86 3.56 23.60
CA TRP A 66 16.02 2.78 22.69
C TRP A 66 16.43 2.99 21.25
N THR A 67 16.63 1.90 20.50
CA THR A 67 16.89 1.96 19.05
C THR A 67 15.73 1.35 18.28
N PHE A 68 15.40 1.95 17.14
CA PHE A 68 14.34 1.49 16.25
C PHE A 68 14.86 0.70 15.05
N ILE A 69 16.19 0.64 14.86
CA ILE A 69 16.85 -0.11 13.77
C ILE A 69 17.65 -1.25 14.37
N TYR A 70 17.52 -2.45 13.78
CA TYR A 70 18.36 -3.60 14.14
C TYR A 70 19.71 -3.50 13.43
N ARG A 71 20.70 -2.92 14.10
CA ARG A 71 22.04 -2.74 13.53
C ARG A 71 22.81 -4.07 13.47
N GLY A 72 23.54 -4.29 12.37
CA GLY A 72 24.41 -5.44 12.19
C GLY A 72 23.71 -6.78 11.92
N ASN A 73 22.40 -6.79 11.73
CA ASN A 73 21.66 -8.00 11.38
C ASN A 73 20.64 -7.73 10.27
N ILE A 74 20.97 -8.18 9.09
CA ILE A 74 20.13 -7.99 7.88
C ILE A 74 18.85 -8.84 7.95
N ASN A 75 18.91 -9.99 8.65
CA ASN A 75 17.81 -10.95 8.72
C ASN A 75 16.77 -10.60 9.80
N ALA A 76 17.09 -9.71 10.74
CA ALA A 76 16.17 -9.27 11.78
C ALA A 76 15.67 -7.85 11.48
N GLN A 77 14.41 -7.58 11.78
CA GLN A 77 13.78 -6.29 11.55
C GLN A 77 12.89 -5.92 12.73
N THR A 78 12.89 -4.64 13.14
CA THR A 78 11.94 -4.15 14.14
C THR A 78 10.64 -3.73 13.49
N LEU A 79 9.55 -3.71 14.25
CA LEU A 79 8.27 -3.26 13.76
C LEU A 79 8.30 -1.77 13.36
N SER A 80 9.01 -0.95 14.13
CA SER A 80 9.21 0.47 13.82
C SER A 80 9.99 0.68 12.51
N GLU A 81 11.00 -0.13 12.23
CA GLU A 81 11.75 -0.10 10.97
C GLU A 81 10.83 -0.40 9.77
N SER A 82 9.98 -1.42 9.90
CA SER A 82 8.99 -1.75 8.86
C SER A 82 8.02 -0.62 8.61
N LEU A 83 7.51 0.03 9.66
CA LEU A 83 6.60 1.17 9.54
C LEU A 83 7.26 2.37 8.86
N VAL A 84 8.47 2.74 9.28
CA VAL A 84 9.21 3.85 8.66
C VAL A 84 9.48 3.57 7.19
N SER A 85 9.91 2.36 6.86
CA SER A 85 10.12 1.94 5.47
C SER A 85 8.84 2.01 4.65
N ALA A 86 7.70 1.55 5.20
CA ALA A 86 6.40 1.65 4.52
C ALA A 86 6.01 3.11 4.22
N PHE A 87 6.20 4.02 5.18
CA PHE A 87 5.95 5.45 4.96
C PHE A 87 6.85 6.04 3.87
N LEU A 88 8.14 5.70 3.86
CA LEU A 88 9.06 6.17 2.83
C LEU A 88 8.67 5.64 1.45
N TYR A 89 8.26 4.37 1.33
CA TYR A 89 7.75 3.84 0.06
C TYR A 89 6.48 4.56 -0.39
N LEU A 90 5.54 4.85 0.52
CA LEU A 90 4.33 5.61 0.19
C LEU A 90 4.66 7.02 -0.33
N ILE A 91 5.57 7.72 0.34
CA ILE A 91 6.02 9.05 -0.09
C ILE A 91 6.70 8.97 -1.47
N GLY A 92 7.55 7.98 -1.70
CA GLY A 92 8.19 7.74 -2.99
C GLY A 92 7.17 7.50 -4.12
N VAL A 93 6.17 6.67 -3.87
CA VAL A 93 5.08 6.41 -4.83
C VAL A 93 4.27 7.67 -5.12
N LEU A 94 3.98 8.50 -4.11
CA LEU A 94 3.33 9.80 -4.32
C LEU A 94 4.18 10.73 -5.18
N GLY A 95 5.50 10.75 -4.98
CA GLY A 95 6.42 11.48 -5.84
C GLY A 95 6.35 11.03 -7.30
N LEU A 96 6.41 9.72 -7.54
CA LEU A 96 6.27 9.13 -8.88
C LEU A 96 4.89 9.42 -9.51
N TYR A 97 3.83 9.41 -8.72
CA TYR A 97 2.50 9.79 -9.18
C TYR A 97 2.44 11.25 -9.63
N LEU A 98 3.07 12.17 -8.89
CA LEU A 98 3.16 13.58 -9.28
C LEU A 98 3.94 13.76 -10.59
N LEU A 99 5.04 13.04 -10.79
CA LEU A 99 5.78 13.00 -12.04
C LEU A 99 4.91 12.54 -13.21
N TYR A 100 4.19 11.44 -13.04
CA TYR A 100 3.26 10.95 -14.05
C TYR A 100 2.16 11.96 -14.37
N ARG A 101 1.61 12.61 -13.36
CA ARG A 101 0.57 13.62 -13.52
C ARG A 101 1.10 14.87 -14.23
N SER A 102 2.35 15.27 -13.97
CA SER A 102 3.01 16.37 -14.67
C SER A 102 2.99 16.19 -16.18
N ILE A 103 3.29 14.99 -16.67
CA ILE A 103 3.26 14.66 -18.11
C ILE A 103 1.84 14.82 -18.69
N LYS A 104 0.83 14.41 -17.96
CA LYS A 104 -0.58 14.56 -18.38
C LYS A 104 -1.05 16.01 -18.41
N THR A 105 -0.46 16.87 -17.59
CA THR A 105 -0.83 18.29 -17.46
C THR A 105 0.00 19.19 -18.37
N ALA A 106 0.71 18.63 -19.38
CA ALA A 106 1.59 19.35 -20.28
C ALA A 106 0.92 20.55 -21.01
N TYR A 107 -0.41 20.54 -21.16
CA TYR A 107 -1.18 21.66 -21.73
C TYR A 107 -1.16 22.94 -20.86
N ARG A 108 -0.77 22.82 -19.57
CA ARG A 108 -0.60 23.95 -18.65
C ARG A 108 0.82 23.96 -18.13
N PRO A 109 1.74 24.61 -18.84
CA PRO A 109 3.18 24.48 -18.60
C PRO A 109 3.60 24.87 -17.17
N ARG A 110 2.97 25.87 -16.57
CA ARG A 110 3.28 26.30 -15.19
C ARG A 110 2.94 25.21 -14.17
N GLU A 111 1.74 24.64 -14.24
CA GLU A 111 1.30 23.59 -13.32
C GLU A 111 2.13 22.32 -13.50
N ALA A 112 2.39 21.93 -14.75
CA ALA A 112 3.21 20.77 -15.08
C ALA A 112 4.63 20.90 -14.52
N TYR A 113 5.26 22.05 -14.67
CA TYR A 113 6.62 22.29 -14.18
C TYR A 113 6.71 22.22 -12.64
N ILE A 114 5.75 22.82 -11.93
CA ILE A 114 5.69 22.77 -10.47
C ILE A 114 5.50 21.32 -9.99
N MET A 115 4.58 20.56 -10.60
CA MET A 115 4.35 19.15 -10.26
C MET A 115 5.59 18.29 -10.53
N LEU A 116 6.33 18.59 -11.61
CA LEU A 116 7.55 17.89 -11.96
C LEU A 116 8.64 18.11 -10.92
N ILE A 117 8.91 19.37 -10.54
CA ILE A 117 9.93 19.70 -9.54
C ILE A 117 9.59 19.06 -8.20
N ILE A 118 8.35 19.24 -7.73
CA ILE A 118 7.91 18.69 -6.44
C ILE A 118 7.98 17.16 -6.45
N GLY A 119 7.47 16.51 -7.50
CA GLY A 119 7.50 15.06 -7.63
C GLY A 119 8.92 14.51 -7.66
N PHE A 120 9.82 15.14 -8.39
CA PHE A 120 11.22 14.77 -8.49
C PHE A 120 11.95 14.90 -7.14
N THR A 121 11.75 16.03 -6.46
CA THR A 121 12.34 16.28 -5.14
C THR A 121 11.88 15.26 -4.10
N ILE A 122 10.57 15.01 -4.03
CA ILE A 122 9.99 14.02 -3.09
C ILE A 122 10.55 12.61 -3.36
N THR A 123 10.65 12.22 -4.64
CA THR A 123 11.18 10.89 -5.01
C THR A 123 12.64 10.75 -4.61
N ILE A 124 13.48 11.75 -4.88
CA ILE A 124 14.90 11.72 -4.50
C ILE A 124 15.06 11.65 -2.98
N ILE A 125 14.33 12.47 -2.23
CA ILE A 125 14.38 12.46 -0.76
C ILE A 125 13.98 11.09 -0.22
N SER A 126 12.90 10.50 -0.73
CA SER A 126 12.44 9.18 -0.32
C SER A 126 13.50 8.10 -0.56
N VAL A 127 14.09 8.06 -1.75
CA VAL A 127 15.15 7.09 -2.10
C VAL A 127 16.39 7.30 -1.22
N TYR A 128 16.79 8.55 -1.00
CA TYR A 128 17.94 8.86 -0.14
C TYR A 128 17.75 8.30 1.28
N TYR A 129 16.60 8.55 1.90
CA TYR A 129 16.34 8.03 3.25
C TYR A 129 16.23 6.50 3.30
N LEU A 130 15.70 5.85 2.26
CA LEU A 130 15.73 4.38 2.17
C LEU A 130 17.16 3.83 2.12
N ILE A 131 18.05 4.48 1.37
CA ILE A 131 19.47 4.09 1.31
C ILE A 131 20.13 4.30 2.66
N VAL A 132 19.87 5.40 3.36
CA VAL A 132 20.41 5.68 4.69
C VAL A 132 19.97 4.63 5.71
N LEU A 133 18.68 4.22 5.68
CA LEU A 133 18.18 3.13 6.53
C LEU A 133 18.91 1.81 6.26
N LEU A 134 19.10 1.46 4.98
CA LEU A 134 19.86 0.27 4.59
C LEU A 134 21.31 0.33 5.06
N GLN A 135 21.97 1.47 4.89
CA GLN A 135 23.34 1.67 5.32
C GLN A 135 23.51 1.52 6.84
N GLN A 136 22.60 2.10 7.63
CA GLN A 136 22.60 1.96 9.08
C GLN A 136 22.39 0.51 9.53
N LYS A 137 21.64 -0.27 8.77
CA LYS A 137 21.41 -1.69 9.03
C LYS A 137 22.65 -2.56 8.76
N ILE A 138 23.39 -2.23 7.71
CA ILE A 138 24.59 -2.99 7.29
C ILE A 138 25.81 -2.58 8.11
N SER A 139 25.95 -1.29 8.41
CA SER A 139 27.13 -0.68 9.05
C SER A 139 27.16 -0.79 10.59
N GLY A 140 26.15 -1.42 11.19
CA GLY A 140 26.12 -1.65 12.63
C GLY A 140 26.98 -2.78 13.05
#